data_eaa2a5ec3322758690c6c332efc296be
#
_entry.id   eaa2a5ec3322758690c6c332efc296be
#
_cell.length_a   1.000
_cell.length_b   1.000
_cell.length_c   1.000
_cell.angle_alpha   90.00
_cell.angle_beta   90.00
_cell.angle_gamma   90.00
#
_symmetry.space_group_name_H-M   'P 1'
#
loop_
_entity.id
_entity.type
_entity.pdbx_description
1 polymer ?
#
loop_
_entity_poly.entity_id
_entity_poly.type
_entity_poly.pdbx_seq_one_letter_code
_entity_poly.pdbx_strand_id
1 'polypeptide(L)'
;PHATPPMSPPLYSMFTGPSAQSNSESLLRGSLSLPTGLPPATQAFLRQCRYPRGFSPTPLQVTFEDHAAFWQKNSEKRGSEPHGLHNGHFKAATQSEMLASCDAAFREIPLSTGFTPDQWLHLMNFAIEKKPGDFRLSKMRTIQMMNSEFQANNKLIGKRSMAYAESRNLIPPS
;
A
#
# COMPACT_ATOMS: atom_id res chain seq x y z
N PRO A 1 27.20 10.95 5.44
CA PRO A 1 26.14 10.59 4.48
C PRO A 1 26.47 9.22 3.94
N HIS A 2 25.80 8.18 4.49
CA HIS A 2 25.85 6.84 3.92
C HIS A 2 24.99 6.86 2.66
N ALA A 3 25.63 6.98 1.49
CA ALA A 3 24.97 6.72 0.24
C ALA A 3 24.52 5.25 0.26
N THR A 4 23.24 5.01 0.20
CA THR A 4 22.70 3.68 -0.07
C THR A 4 23.32 3.20 -1.37
N PRO A 5 23.98 2.03 -1.40
CA PRO A 5 24.53 1.56 -2.66
C PRO A 5 23.37 1.46 -3.67
N PRO A 6 23.51 1.96 -4.89
CA PRO A 6 22.47 1.84 -5.88
C PRO A 6 22.15 0.36 -6.05
N MET A 7 20.85 0.00 -6.06
CA MET A 7 20.45 -1.36 -6.44
C MET A 7 21.19 -1.72 -7.71
N SER A 8 21.78 -2.91 -7.74
CA SER A 8 22.57 -3.32 -8.92
C SER A 8 21.71 -3.14 -10.18
N PRO A 9 22.24 -2.51 -11.24
CA PRO A 9 21.51 -2.18 -12.45
C PRO A 9 20.60 -3.29 -13.00
N PRO A 10 20.99 -4.59 -12.95
CA PRO A 10 20.15 -5.68 -13.44
C PRO A 10 18.83 -5.83 -12.71
N LEU A 11 18.80 -5.67 -11.38
CA LEU A 11 17.55 -5.81 -10.60
C LEU A 11 16.65 -4.60 -10.77
N TYR A 12 17.24 -3.40 -10.80
CA TYR A 12 16.47 -2.19 -11.00
C TYR A 12 15.69 -2.25 -12.32
N SER A 13 16.35 -2.59 -13.43
CA SER A 13 15.71 -2.66 -14.75
C SER A 13 14.65 -3.78 -14.85
N MET A 14 14.77 -4.84 -14.08
CA MET A 14 13.77 -5.93 -14.07
C MET A 14 12.47 -5.54 -13.38
N PHE A 15 12.54 -4.71 -12.32
CA PHE A 15 11.39 -4.38 -11.49
C PHE A 15 10.96 -2.92 -11.61
N THR A 16 11.47 -2.21 -12.61
CA THR A 16 11.05 -0.86 -12.97
C THR A 16 10.74 -0.79 -14.46
N GLY A 17 9.82 0.07 -14.84
CA GLY A 17 9.43 0.21 -16.25
C GLY A 17 8.34 -0.77 -16.71
N PRO A 18 8.10 -0.85 -18.03
CA PRO A 18 6.94 -1.55 -18.59
C PRO A 18 6.82 -3.04 -18.27
N SER A 19 7.95 -3.70 -18.05
CA SER A 19 8.00 -5.15 -17.76
C SER A 19 7.95 -5.48 -16.26
N ALA A 20 7.92 -4.48 -15.38
CA ALA A 20 8.05 -4.69 -13.93
C ALA A 20 6.95 -5.60 -13.38
N GLN A 21 5.71 -5.39 -13.79
CA GLN A 21 4.57 -6.19 -13.33
C GLN A 21 4.67 -7.65 -13.79
N SER A 22 5.00 -7.87 -15.05
CA SER A 22 5.18 -9.23 -15.62
C SER A 22 6.35 -9.97 -14.95
N ASN A 23 7.46 -9.28 -14.69
CA ASN A 23 8.61 -9.86 -14.01
C ASN A 23 8.31 -10.16 -12.54
N SER A 24 7.57 -9.29 -11.87
CA SER A 24 7.14 -9.52 -10.48
C SER A 24 6.23 -10.75 -10.39
N GLU A 25 5.25 -10.88 -11.28
CA GLU A 25 4.38 -12.05 -11.33
C GLU A 25 5.17 -13.34 -11.65
N SER A 26 6.09 -13.27 -12.60
CA SER A 26 6.96 -14.40 -12.96
C SER A 26 7.87 -14.81 -11.79
N LEU A 27 8.36 -13.84 -10.99
CA LEU A 27 9.12 -14.10 -9.78
C LEU A 27 8.25 -14.86 -8.75
N LEU A 28 7.07 -14.34 -8.48
CA LEU A 28 6.16 -14.92 -7.51
C LEU A 28 5.70 -16.33 -7.92
N ARG A 29 5.50 -16.58 -9.21
CA ARG A 29 5.22 -17.92 -9.77
C ARG A 29 6.45 -18.82 -9.83
N GLY A 30 7.65 -18.27 -9.63
CA GLY A 30 8.90 -19.01 -9.69
C GLY A 30 9.39 -19.34 -11.09
N SER A 31 8.84 -18.71 -12.12
CA SER A 31 9.22 -18.86 -13.54
C SER A 31 10.25 -17.84 -14.01
N LEU A 32 10.55 -16.81 -13.20
CA LEU A 32 11.52 -15.78 -13.56
C LEU A 32 12.94 -16.33 -13.54
N SER A 33 13.66 -16.18 -14.67
CA SER A 33 15.11 -16.42 -14.72
C SER A 33 15.82 -15.23 -14.07
N LEU A 34 16.54 -15.51 -12.99
CA LEU A 34 17.31 -14.47 -12.29
C LEU A 34 18.61 -14.16 -13.08
N PRO A 35 19.03 -12.88 -13.09
CA PRO A 35 20.28 -12.49 -13.75
C PRO A 35 21.48 -13.25 -13.19
N THR A 36 22.42 -13.57 -14.06
CA THR A 36 23.74 -14.11 -13.67
C THR A 36 24.53 -13.02 -12.93
N GLY A 37 25.25 -13.41 -11.88
CA GLY A 37 26.07 -12.47 -11.11
C GLY A 37 25.40 -11.82 -9.91
N LEU A 38 24.13 -12.17 -9.60
CA LEU A 38 23.53 -11.75 -8.34
C LEU A 38 24.20 -12.46 -7.14
N PRO A 39 24.41 -11.73 -6.02
CA PRO A 39 24.91 -12.33 -4.80
C PRO A 39 24.06 -13.53 -4.36
N PRO A 40 24.65 -14.62 -3.84
CA PRO A 40 23.92 -15.82 -3.43
C PRO A 40 22.78 -15.53 -2.42
N ALA A 41 23.01 -14.62 -1.49
CA ALA A 41 21.99 -14.21 -0.50
C ALA A 41 20.78 -13.54 -1.18
N THR A 42 21.02 -12.69 -2.19
CA THR A 42 19.95 -12.05 -2.97
C THR A 42 19.17 -13.08 -3.77
N GLN A 43 19.85 -14.04 -4.41
CA GLN A 43 19.18 -15.12 -5.12
C GLN A 43 18.32 -15.98 -4.18
N ALA A 44 18.85 -16.32 -3.00
CA ALA A 44 18.13 -17.09 -1.99
C ALA A 44 16.87 -16.35 -1.52
N PHE A 45 17.00 -15.05 -1.23
CA PHE A 45 15.85 -14.20 -0.87
C PHE A 45 14.80 -14.17 -1.97
N LEU A 46 15.17 -13.88 -3.22
CA LEU A 46 14.22 -13.83 -4.34
C LEU A 46 13.51 -15.18 -4.58
N ARG A 47 14.21 -16.30 -4.34
CA ARG A 47 13.57 -17.62 -4.41
C ARG A 47 12.57 -17.88 -3.29
N GLN A 48 12.72 -17.23 -2.14
CA GLN A 48 11.75 -17.31 -1.03
C GLN A 48 10.50 -16.48 -1.29
N CYS A 49 10.57 -15.47 -2.17
CA CYS A 49 9.41 -14.64 -2.54
C CYS A 49 8.36 -15.36 -3.41
N ARG A 50 8.45 -16.65 -3.58
CA ARG A 50 7.50 -17.43 -4.39
C ARG A 50 6.19 -17.68 -3.65
N TYR A 51 5.12 -17.71 -4.41
CA TYR A 51 3.84 -18.18 -3.87
C TYR A 51 3.97 -19.59 -3.29
N PRO A 52 3.32 -19.88 -2.16
CA PRO A 52 3.21 -21.25 -1.66
C PRO A 52 2.58 -22.18 -2.70
N ARG A 53 2.93 -23.47 -2.65
CA ARG A 53 2.27 -24.46 -3.50
C ARG A 53 0.76 -24.46 -3.27
N GLY A 54 -0.02 -24.44 -4.35
CA GLY A 54 -1.48 -24.37 -4.28
C GLY A 54 -2.04 -22.99 -3.94
N PHE A 55 -1.20 -21.96 -4.00
CA PHE A 55 -1.67 -20.58 -3.85
C PHE A 55 -2.62 -20.22 -4.99
N SER A 56 -3.81 -19.78 -4.63
CA SER A 56 -4.75 -19.11 -5.52
C SER A 56 -4.89 -17.66 -5.09
N PRO A 57 -4.62 -16.69 -5.97
CA PRO A 57 -4.81 -15.29 -5.62
C PRO A 57 -6.28 -15.03 -5.31
N THR A 58 -6.54 -14.45 -4.16
CA THR A 58 -7.88 -13.96 -3.82
C THR A 58 -8.06 -12.58 -4.43
N PRO A 59 -9.08 -12.35 -5.26
CA PRO A 59 -9.35 -11.03 -5.80
C PRO A 59 -9.54 -10.03 -4.65
N LEU A 60 -8.86 -8.90 -4.74
CA LEU A 60 -8.96 -7.84 -3.76
C LEU A 60 -10.00 -6.83 -4.25
N GLN A 61 -11.27 -7.21 -4.20
CA GLN A 61 -12.38 -6.33 -4.57
C GLN A 61 -12.68 -5.35 -3.45
N VAL A 62 -13.03 -4.12 -3.81
CA VAL A 62 -13.55 -3.12 -2.89
C VAL A 62 -15.06 -3.09 -3.06
N THR A 63 -15.79 -3.71 -2.13
CA THR A 63 -17.26 -3.68 -2.18
C THR A 63 -17.80 -2.36 -1.67
N PHE A 64 -19.07 -2.07 -2.00
CA PHE A 64 -19.80 -0.95 -1.43
C PHE A 64 -19.79 -0.99 0.11
N GLU A 65 -20.00 -2.16 0.69
CA GLU A 65 -20.03 -2.35 2.15
C GLU A 65 -18.66 -2.07 2.77
N ASP A 66 -17.56 -2.55 2.16
CA ASP A 66 -16.21 -2.25 2.63
C ASP A 66 -15.92 -0.75 2.58
N HIS A 67 -16.34 -0.09 1.50
CA HIS A 67 -16.20 1.34 1.31
C HIS A 67 -17.00 2.13 2.34
N ALA A 68 -18.29 1.85 2.45
CA ALA A 68 -19.18 2.54 3.38
C ALA A 68 -18.74 2.32 4.83
N ALA A 69 -18.43 1.08 5.23
CA ALA A 69 -17.97 0.76 6.57
C ALA A 69 -16.67 1.46 6.95
N PHE A 70 -15.76 1.67 5.98
CA PHE A 70 -14.54 2.41 6.23
C PHE A 70 -14.82 3.88 6.54
N TRP A 71 -15.58 4.57 5.66
CA TRP A 71 -15.82 6.01 5.80
C TRP A 71 -16.73 6.34 6.99
N GLN A 72 -17.73 5.52 7.28
CA GLN A 72 -18.60 5.70 8.43
C GLN A 72 -17.83 5.73 9.78
N LYS A 73 -16.78 4.93 9.90
CA LYS A 73 -15.96 4.85 11.11
C LYS A 73 -14.93 5.98 11.23
N ASN A 74 -14.62 6.68 10.14
CA ASN A 74 -13.60 7.72 10.16
C ASN A 74 -14.15 9.05 10.67
N SER A 75 -13.37 9.71 11.53
CA SER A 75 -13.72 11.05 12.01
C SER A 75 -13.57 12.07 10.88
N GLU A 76 -14.55 12.95 10.76
CA GLU A 76 -14.51 14.10 9.83
C GLU A 76 -13.51 15.17 10.26
N LYS A 77 -13.13 15.20 11.55
CA LYS A 77 -12.18 16.17 12.11
C LYS A 77 -10.72 15.90 11.73
N ARG A 78 -10.43 14.90 10.93
CA ARG A 78 -9.07 14.68 10.42
C ARG A 78 -8.72 15.74 9.39
N GLY A 79 -7.45 16.16 9.40
CA GLY A 79 -6.95 17.12 8.41
C GLY A 79 -7.19 16.63 6.98
N SER A 80 -7.49 17.58 6.10
CA SER A 80 -7.62 17.30 4.67
C SER A 80 -6.25 17.03 4.07
N GLU A 81 -6.25 16.20 3.05
CA GLU A 81 -5.11 16.00 2.18
C GLU A 81 -4.81 17.23 1.30
N PRO A 82 -3.63 17.27 0.62
CA PRO A 82 -3.24 18.41 -0.21
C PRO A 82 -4.26 18.83 -1.27
N HIS A 83 -5.05 17.89 -1.75
CA HIS A 83 -6.07 18.12 -2.79
C HIS A 83 -7.41 18.62 -2.24
N GLY A 84 -7.50 18.90 -0.93
CA GLY A 84 -8.70 19.45 -0.30
C GLY A 84 -9.84 18.46 -0.09
N LEU A 85 -9.71 17.20 -0.52
CA LEU A 85 -10.66 16.17 -0.20
C LEU A 85 -10.57 15.80 1.28
N HIS A 86 -11.72 15.68 1.89
CA HIS A 86 -11.87 15.54 3.33
C HIS A 86 -12.69 14.30 3.63
N ASN A 87 -12.41 13.63 4.72
CA ASN A 87 -13.16 12.42 5.12
C ASN A 87 -14.67 12.64 5.12
N GLY A 88 -15.13 13.85 5.41
CA GLY A 88 -16.54 14.23 5.35
C GLY A 88 -17.15 14.13 3.96
N HIS A 89 -16.40 14.43 2.90
CA HIS A 89 -16.89 14.33 1.52
C HIS A 89 -17.15 12.85 1.17
N PHE A 90 -16.19 11.97 1.45
CA PHE A 90 -16.35 10.55 1.22
C PHE A 90 -17.48 9.95 2.07
N LYS A 91 -17.60 10.40 3.32
CA LYS A 91 -18.68 9.96 4.21
C LYS A 91 -20.05 10.43 3.70
N ALA A 92 -20.15 11.65 3.20
CA ALA A 92 -21.38 12.13 2.57
C ALA A 92 -21.69 11.34 1.29
N ALA A 93 -20.68 11.00 0.49
CA ALA A 93 -20.85 10.19 -0.71
C ALA A 93 -21.45 8.80 -0.40
N THR A 94 -21.18 8.23 0.79
CA THR A 94 -21.79 6.93 1.18
C THR A 94 -23.31 6.98 1.36
N GLN A 95 -23.93 8.17 1.37
CA GLN A 95 -25.38 8.31 1.41
C GLN A 95 -26.02 8.02 0.03
N SER A 96 -25.24 8.00 -1.04
CA SER A 96 -25.66 7.62 -2.38
C SER A 96 -24.96 6.33 -2.78
N GLU A 97 -25.72 5.25 -2.94
CA GLU A 97 -25.19 3.95 -3.35
C GLU A 97 -24.41 4.04 -4.68
N MET A 98 -24.92 4.84 -5.62
CA MET A 98 -24.26 5.06 -6.90
C MET A 98 -22.90 5.72 -6.74
N LEU A 99 -22.80 6.82 -5.98
CA LEU A 99 -21.53 7.50 -5.75
C LEU A 99 -20.54 6.61 -4.98
N ALA A 100 -21.00 5.94 -3.95
CA ALA A 100 -20.15 5.05 -3.16
C ALA A 100 -19.67 3.83 -3.96
N SER A 101 -20.49 3.30 -4.86
CA SER A 101 -20.09 2.20 -5.76
C SER A 101 -19.07 2.67 -6.81
N CYS A 102 -19.25 3.87 -7.38
CA CYS A 102 -18.24 4.46 -8.26
C CYS A 102 -16.90 4.65 -7.54
N ASP A 103 -16.92 5.19 -6.34
CA ASP A 103 -15.73 5.43 -5.53
C ASP A 103 -15.04 4.11 -5.15
N ALA A 104 -15.81 3.08 -4.79
CA ALA A 104 -15.30 1.74 -4.55
C ALA A 104 -14.59 1.17 -5.78
N ALA A 105 -15.19 1.32 -6.96
CA ALA A 105 -14.61 0.89 -8.22
C ALA A 105 -13.30 1.65 -8.56
N PHE A 106 -13.25 2.96 -8.34
CA PHE A 106 -12.00 3.72 -8.50
C PHE A 106 -10.90 3.23 -7.56
N ARG A 107 -11.22 2.92 -6.32
CA ARG A 107 -10.27 2.37 -5.35
C ARG A 107 -9.80 0.96 -5.70
N GLU A 108 -10.57 0.20 -6.45
CA GLU A 108 -10.19 -1.14 -6.91
C GLU A 108 -9.14 -1.09 -8.02
N ILE A 109 -9.11 -0.05 -8.86
CA ILE A 109 -8.16 0.09 -9.96
C ILE A 109 -6.70 -0.10 -9.51
N PRO A 110 -6.18 0.61 -8.50
CA PRO A 110 -4.82 0.38 -8.01
C PRO A 110 -4.56 -1.02 -7.48
N LEU A 111 -5.57 -1.65 -6.89
CA LEU A 111 -5.46 -2.99 -6.31
C LEU A 111 -5.39 -4.07 -7.37
N SER A 112 -6.10 -3.90 -8.47
CA SER A 112 -6.18 -4.88 -9.57
C SER A 112 -5.07 -4.69 -10.60
N THR A 113 -4.64 -3.45 -10.84
CA THR A 113 -3.71 -3.12 -11.93
C THR A 113 -2.29 -2.78 -11.46
N GLY A 114 -2.11 -2.47 -10.16
CA GLY A 114 -0.86 -1.92 -9.64
C GLY A 114 -0.63 -0.46 -10.03
N PHE A 115 -1.55 0.18 -10.75
CA PHE A 115 -1.48 1.59 -11.11
C PHE A 115 -1.76 2.45 -9.87
N THR A 116 -0.83 3.34 -9.55
CA THR A 116 -1.01 4.30 -8.45
C THR A 116 -1.39 5.65 -9.02
N PRO A 117 -2.57 6.20 -8.66
CA PRO A 117 -2.95 7.56 -9.06
C PRO A 117 -1.93 8.59 -8.58
N ASP A 118 -1.61 9.58 -9.41
CA ASP A 118 -0.60 10.61 -9.09
C ASP A 118 -0.90 11.32 -7.77
N GLN A 119 -2.16 11.59 -7.49
CA GLN A 119 -2.57 12.23 -6.23
C GLN A 119 -2.19 11.43 -4.97
N TRP A 120 -1.99 10.10 -5.07
CA TRP A 120 -1.57 9.28 -3.94
C TRP A 120 -0.06 9.33 -3.69
N LEU A 121 0.70 9.83 -4.66
CA LEU A 121 2.15 10.00 -4.55
C LEU A 121 2.53 11.27 -3.79
N HIS A 122 1.57 12.18 -3.58
CA HIS A 122 1.81 13.42 -2.86
C HIS A 122 1.61 13.22 -1.36
N LEU A 123 2.67 13.44 -0.62
CA LEU A 123 2.69 13.36 0.84
C LEU A 123 3.02 14.73 1.44
N MET A 124 2.28 15.13 2.46
CA MET A 124 2.64 16.29 3.28
C MET A 124 3.30 15.82 4.57
N ASN A 125 4.46 16.39 4.86
CA ASN A 125 5.18 16.13 6.10
C ASN A 125 5.00 17.31 7.05
N PHE A 126 4.46 17.04 8.23
CA PHE A 126 4.34 18.01 9.32
C PHE A 126 5.31 17.64 10.43
N ALA A 127 6.11 18.62 10.85
CA ALA A 127 6.95 18.46 12.03
C ALA A 127 6.18 18.98 13.25
N ILE A 128 5.92 18.11 14.22
CA ILE A 128 5.25 18.46 15.48
C ILE A 128 6.23 18.27 16.63
N GLU A 129 6.24 19.20 17.54
CA GLU A 129 7.06 19.14 18.75
C GLU A 129 6.72 17.90 19.60
N LYS A 130 7.73 17.19 20.08
CA LYS A 130 7.56 16.14 21.10
C LYS A 130 7.25 16.73 22.48
N LYS A 131 7.75 17.93 22.75
CA LYS A 131 7.49 18.71 23.96
C LYS A 131 7.23 20.15 23.56
N PRO A 132 6.20 20.81 24.10
CA PRO A 132 5.92 22.20 23.80
C PRO A 132 7.14 23.11 24.03
N GLY A 133 7.47 23.96 23.05
CA GLY A 133 8.58 24.87 23.08
C GLY A 133 9.96 24.31 22.76
N ASP A 134 10.09 23.02 22.40
CA ASP A 134 11.37 22.43 21.97
C ASP A 134 11.38 22.21 20.47
N PHE A 135 11.84 23.22 19.71
CA PHE A 135 11.86 23.24 18.25
C PHE A 135 13.09 22.58 17.62
N ARG A 136 13.95 21.90 18.40
CA ARG A 136 15.09 21.18 17.83
C ARG A 136 14.61 20.05 16.93
N LEU A 137 15.18 19.91 15.73
CA LEU A 137 14.80 18.89 14.76
C LEU A 137 14.81 17.46 15.35
N SER A 138 15.80 17.16 16.21
CA SER A 138 15.89 15.86 16.91
C SER A 138 14.76 15.63 17.92
N LYS A 139 14.03 16.67 18.28
CA LYS A 139 12.90 16.64 19.23
C LYS A 139 11.55 16.84 18.55
N MET A 140 11.52 16.79 17.23
CA MET A 140 10.29 16.81 16.46
C MET A 140 9.84 15.39 16.09
N ARG A 141 8.53 15.24 15.88
CA ARG A 141 7.90 14.07 15.27
C ARG A 141 7.46 14.47 13.88
N THR A 142 7.86 13.73 12.88
CA THR A 142 7.32 13.91 11.54
C THR A 142 6.01 13.13 11.44
N ILE A 143 4.93 13.82 11.11
CA ILE A 143 3.65 13.22 10.76
C ILE A 143 3.50 13.34 9.26
N GLN A 144 3.25 12.22 8.60
CA GLN A 144 2.98 12.18 7.17
C GLN A 144 1.46 12.13 6.96
N MET A 145 0.95 13.12 6.24
CA MET A 145 -0.42 13.10 5.76
C MET A 145 -0.44 12.50 4.36
N MET A 146 -1.07 11.36 4.26
CA MET A 146 -1.27 10.62 3.01
C MET A 146 -2.68 10.83 2.51
N ASN A 147 -2.87 10.63 1.21
CA ASN A 147 -4.20 10.58 0.61
C ASN A 147 -5.13 9.61 1.36
N SER A 148 -6.35 10.04 1.59
CA SER A 148 -7.34 9.31 2.40
C SER A 148 -7.76 7.99 1.76
N GLU A 149 -7.89 7.93 0.44
CA GLU A 149 -8.23 6.71 -0.30
C GLU A 149 -7.07 5.71 -0.27
N PHE A 150 -5.82 6.20 -0.39
CA PHE A 150 -4.63 5.36 -0.22
C PHE A 150 -4.58 4.72 1.16
N GLN A 151 -4.88 5.49 2.22
CA GLN A 151 -5.00 4.95 3.58
C GLN A 151 -6.11 3.91 3.69
N ALA A 152 -7.25 4.16 3.03
CA ALA A 152 -8.36 3.23 3.01
C ALA A 152 -7.99 1.89 2.36
N ASN A 153 -7.28 1.94 1.23
CA ASN A 153 -6.80 0.74 0.55
C ASN A 153 -5.76 -0.02 1.38
N ASN A 154 -4.80 0.67 1.99
CA ASN A 154 -3.82 0.05 2.87
C ASN A 154 -4.48 -0.65 4.08
N LYS A 155 -5.50 -0.04 4.66
CA LYS A 155 -6.26 -0.68 5.75
C LYS A 155 -7.03 -1.91 5.28
N LEU A 156 -7.62 -1.87 4.09
CA LEU A 156 -8.33 -3.01 3.52
C LEU A 156 -7.39 -4.18 3.26
N ILE A 157 -6.24 -3.91 2.62
CA ILE A 157 -5.18 -4.90 2.39
C ILE A 157 -4.72 -5.50 3.72
N GLY A 158 -4.36 -4.65 4.68
CA GLY A 158 -3.89 -5.09 5.99
C GLY A 158 -4.91 -5.98 6.69
N LYS A 159 -6.18 -5.58 6.74
CA LYS A 159 -7.27 -6.38 7.34
C LYS A 159 -7.41 -7.76 6.67
N ARG A 160 -7.41 -7.80 5.35
CA ARG A 160 -7.56 -9.06 4.60
C ARG A 160 -6.32 -9.94 4.73
N SER A 161 -5.12 -9.34 4.70
CA SER A 161 -3.88 -10.09 4.92
C SER A 161 -3.81 -10.71 6.32
N MET A 162 -4.24 -9.98 7.34
CA MET A 162 -4.30 -10.51 8.71
C MET A 162 -5.31 -11.64 8.80
N ALA A 163 -6.53 -11.46 8.29
CA ALA A 163 -7.54 -12.51 8.30
C ALA A 163 -7.07 -13.77 7.54
N TYR A 164 -6.37 -13.59 6.43
CA TYR A 164 -5.77 -14.71 5.71
C TYR A 164 -4.70 -15.42 6.53
N ALA A 165 -3.79 -14.66 7.15
CA ALA A 165 -2.72 -15.22 7.97
C ALA A 165 -3.28 -15.96 9.20
N GLU A 166 -4.31 -15.44 9.85
CA GLU A 166 -5.01 -16.09 10.94
C GLU A 166 -5.69 -17.39 10.48
N SER A 167 -6.41 -17.37 9.36
CA SER A 167 -7.10 -18.55 8.83
C SER A 167 -6.13 -19.70 8.43
N ARG A 168 -4.87 -19.37 8.23
CA ARG A 168 -3.81 -20.32 7.86
C ARG A 168 -2.87 -20.65 9.02
N ASN A 169 -3.15 -20.15 10.23
CA ASN A 169 -2.26 -20.30 11.40
C ASN A 169 -0.82 -19.83 11.15
N LEU A 170 -0.66 -18.77 10.33
CA LEU A 170 0.65 -18.17 10.05
C LEU A 170 1.08 -17.16 11.11
N ILE A 171 0.18 -16.78 12.00
CA ILE A 171 0.43 -15.88 13.12
C ILE A 171 0.48 -16.73 14.39
N PRO A 172 1.54 -16.59 15.22
CA PRO A 172 1.58 -17.26 16.53
C PRO A 172 0.37 -16.86 17.37
N PRO A 173 -0.21 -17.79 18.13
CA PRO A 173 -1.27 -17.45 19.07
C PRO A 173 -0.73 -16.43 20.08
N SER A 174 -1.48 -15.36 20.33
CA SER A 174 -1.21 -14.31 21.32
C SER A 174 -1.34 -14.81 22.75
#